data_f4f8ed32a51cc8a9a3e029a7a907b463
#
_entry.id   f4f8ed32a51cc8a9a3e029a7a907b463
#
_cell.length_a   1.000
_cell.length_b   1.000
_cell.length_c   1.000
_cell.angle_alpha   90.00
_cell.angle_beta   90.00
_cell.angle_gamma   90.00
#
_symmetry.space_group_name_H-M   'P 1'
#
loop_
_entity.id
_entity.type
_entity.pdbx_description
1 polymer ?
#
loop_
_entity_poly.entity_id
_entity_poly.type
_entity_poly.pdbx_seq_one_letter_code
_entity_poly.pdbx_strand_id
1 'polypeptide(L)'
;VNARRSIVTSILALALAACSSVGTSPSASPAPSATPTTAASASTAPSGAAADLTIYGAASLKGALDKAKAAYETAHPGTKLTISTDSSAALETQIEQGAPADVFLSADTTNPKKLVEAGLADGAPITFARNKLTIVVPADNPAGIATPADLAKAGVTIIAAGDTVPITKYATQLVQNLAKETGYPADFVAAYARNIASKEDNVKQLIGKIELGEGDAGIVYVTDAKASSKVKSIEVPDSANVPATYDGVVVKASRNAAAAKAFLDWFAGRDGQAILAELGFLPPAS
;
A
#
# COMPACT_ATOMS: atom_id res chain seq x y z
N VAL A 1 12.96 26.12 45.91
CA VAL A 1 12.79 27.56 45.70
C VAL A 1 11.74 27.75 44.65
N ASN A 2 10.59 27.87 45.04
CA ASN A 2 9.46 28.80 44.95
C ASN A 2 9.41 29.76 43.77
N ALA A 3 8.27 29.78 43.04
CA ALA A 3 7.26 30.85 42.92
C ALA A 3 6.34 30.54 41.73
N ARG A 4 5.10 30.28 41.83
CA ARG A 4 3.85 31.01 42.17
C ARG A 4 3.41 32.12 41.22
N ARG A 5 2.13 31.98 40.77
CA ARG A 5 1.10 32.99 40.37
C ARG A 5 1.11 33.46 38.91
N SER A 6 0.01 33.71 38.23
CA SER A 6 -1.34 34.15 38.63
C SER A 6 -2.38 33.88 37.53
N ILE A 7 -3.59 33.69 37.94
CA ILE A 7 -4.88 33.67 37.24
C ILE A 7 -5.26 35.08 36.81
N VAL A 8 -5.82 35.29 35.60
CA VAL A 8 -6.71 36.44 35.34
C VAL A 8 -7.94 35.94 34.57
N THR A 9 -9.05 35.97 35.29
CA THR A 9 -10.42 35.84 34.83
C THR A 9 -10.92 37.23 34.42
N SER A 10 -11.57 37.36 33.25
CA SER A 10 -12.43 38.51 32.97
C SER A 10 -13.69 38.07 32.24
N ILE A 11 -14.77 38.19 32.95
CA ILE A 11 -16.17 38.12 32.52
C ILE A 11 -16.59 39.52 32.09
N LEU A 12 -17.26 39.67 30.94
CA LEU A 12 -18.19 40.79 30.77
C LEU A 12 -19.35 40.38 29.87
N ALA A 13 -20.54 40.72 30.34
CA ALA A 13 -21.87 40.32 29.90
C ALA A 13 -22.55 41.37 29.04
N LEU A 14 -23.55 40.91 28.30
CA LEU A 14 -24.87 41.51 28.05
C LEU A 14 -25.00 42.68 27.06
N ALA A 15 -25.83 42.50 26.03
CA ALA A 15 -27.02 43.33 25.78
C ALA A 15 -27.92 42.73 24.67
N LEU A 16 -29.17 42.51 25.01
CA LEU A 16 -30.32 42.25 24.15
C LEU A 16 -30.76 43.56 23.46
N ALA A 17 -31.22 43.46 22.18
CA ALA A 17 -32.21 44.39 21.67
C ALA A 17 -33.13 43.66 20.66
N ALA A 18 -34.39 43.52 21.03
CA ALA A 18 -35.49 43.11 20.20
C ALA A 18 -36.10 44.34 19.51
N CYS A 19 -36.48 44.24 18.23
CA CYS A 19 -37.54 45.12 17.65
C CYS A 19 -38.36 44.33 16.62
N SER A 20 -39.59 44.17 16.95
CA SER A 20 -40.66 43.68 16.07
C SER A 20 -41.15 44.83 15.16
N SER A 21 -41.49 44.51 13.89
CA SER A 21 -42.47 45.30 13.12
C SER A 21 -43.28 44.41 12.19
N VAL A 22 -44.57 44.49 12.36
CA VAL A 22 -45.68 43.92 11.60
C VAL A 22 -45.93 44.79 10.36
N GLY A 23 -46.33 44.20 9.21
CA GLY A 23 -46.78 45.00 8.08
C GLY A 23 -47.21 44.14 6.87
N THR A 24 -48.48 43.75 6.84
CA THR A 24 -49.46 43.65 5.75
C THR A 24 -49.07 43.08 4.38
N SER A 25 -49.79 42.01 4.01
CA SER A 25 -50.07 41.57 2.61
C SER A 25 -50.92 42.55 1.82
N PRO A 26 -50.84 42.56 0.49
CA PRO A 26 -52.03 42.20 -0.30
C PRO A 26 -51.78 41.26 -1.50
N SER A 27 -52.75 40.39 -1.66
CA SER A 27 -53.57 39.98 -2.83
C SER A 27 -52.94 39.65 -4.19
N ALA A 28 -53.36 38.51 -4.63
CA ALA A 28 -53.09 37.74 -5.82
C ALA A 28 -53.39 38.40 -7.18
N SER A 29 -52.74 37.94 -8.21
CA SER A 29 -53.33 37.63 -9.54
C SER A 29 -52.44 36.70 -10.38
N PRO A 30 -52.98 35.95 -11.33
CA PRO A 30 -52.51 34.59 -11.62
C PRO A 30 -51.51 34.47 -12.79
N ALA A 31 -50.92 33.28 -12.87
CA ALA A 31 -49.88 32.73 -13.69
C ALA A 31 -49.95 32.94 -15.21
N PRO A 32 -48.85 32.63 -15.90
CA PRO A 32 -48.95 31.64 -16.97
C PRO A 32 -48.09 30.40 -16.68
N SER A 33 -48.62 29.24 -17.03
CA SER A 33 -48.04 27.91 -17.05
C SER A 33 -46.68 27.90 -17.76
N ALA A 34 -45.65 27.56 -17.03
CA ALA A 34 -44.34 27.17 -17.58
C ALA A 34 -44.22 25.65 -17.53
N THR A 35 -44.00 25.07 -18.68
CA THR A 35 -43.70 23.69 -19.00
C THR A 35 -42.55 23.18 -18.10
N PRO A 36 -42.60 21.97 -17.54
CA PRO A 36 -41.46 21.42 -16.79
C PRO A 36 -40.35 21.05 -17.77
N THR A 37 -39.32 21.86 -17.81
CA THR A 37 -38.04 21.48 -18.39
C THR A 37 -37.43 20.43 -17.43
N THR A 38 -37.32 19.21 -17.93
CA THR A 38 -36.63 18.11 -17.27
C THR A 38 -35.17 18.50 -17.08
N ALA A 39 -34.84 19.02 -15.91
CA ALA A 39 -33.44 19.19 -15.49
C ALA A 39 -32.83 17.79 -15.35
N ALA A 40 -31.91 17.45 -16.23
CA ALA A 40 -31.06 16.31 -16.09
C ALA A 40 -30.38 16.41 -14.70
N SER A 41 -30.72 15.50 -13.81
CA SER A 41 -30.00 15.33 -12.55
C SER A 41 -28.56 14.97 -12.89
N ALA A 42 -27.69 15.96 -12.87
CA ALA A 42 -26.25 15.71 -12.75
C ALA A 42 -26.06 14.94 -11.44
N SER A 43 -25.74 13.66 -11.56
CA SER A 43 -25.28 12.84 -10.44
C SER A 43 -23.99 13.49 -9.94
N THR A 44 -24.11 14.32 -8.90
CA THR A 44 -22.96 14.79 -8.15
C THR A 44 -22.41 13.56 -7.42
N ALA A 45 -21.34 13.00 -7.97
CA ALA A 45 -20.48 12.12 -7.17
C ALA A 45 -20.15 12.86 -5.87
N PRO A 46 -20.17 12.20 -4.71
CA PRO A 46 -19.82 12.83 -3.46
C PRO A 46 -18.38 13.38 -3.58
N SER A 47 -18.27 14.71 -3.65
CA SER A 47 -16.99 15.39 -3.53
C SER A 47 -16.51 15.09 -2.11
N GLY A 48 -15.60 14.12 -1.96
CA GLY A 48 -14.96 13.82 -0.69
C GLY A 48 -14.36 15.11 -0.15
N ALA A 49 -14.56 15.37 1.14
CA ALA A 49 -13.96 16.54 1.78
C ALA A 49 -12.45 16.54 1.51
N ALA A 50 -11.92 17.71 1.15
CA ALA A 50 -10.48 17.91 0.98
C ALA A 50 -9.74 17.44 2.24
N ALA A 51 -8.73 16.61 2.08
CA ALA A 51 -8.01 16.02 3.20
C ALA A 51 -6.55 15.76 2.85
N ASP A 52 -5.66 16.00 3.81
CA ASP A 52 -4.28 15.54 3.73
C ASP A 52 -4.22 14.12 4.32
N LEU A 53 -3.86 13.13 3.50
CA LEU A 53 -3.78 11.73 3.90
C LEU A 53 -2.33 11.25 3.91
N THR A 54 -1.96 10.56 4.97
CA THR A 54 -0.68 9.83 5.07
C THR A 54 -0.91 8.36 4.76
N ILE A 55 -0.29 7.89 3.68
CA ILE A 55 -0.41 6.51 3.19
C ILE A 55 0.89 5.78 3.50
N TYR A 56 0.81 4.75 4.32
CA TYR A 56 1.89 3.82 4.57
C TYR A 56 1.74 2.62 3.63
N GLY A 57 2.69 2.41 2.74
CA GLY A 57 2.63 1.37 1.71
C GLY A 57 3.85 0.47 1.69
N ALA A 58 3.63 -0.83 1.47
CA ALA A 58 4.73 -1.77 1.24
C ALA A 58 5.69 -1.24 0.17
N ALA A 59 7.00 -1.46 0.35
CA ALA A 59 8.04 -0.99 -0.56
C ALA A 59 7.82 -1.42 -2.02
N SER A 60 7.27 -2.62 -2.25
CA SER A 60 6.88 -3.12 -3.58
C SER A 60 5.76 -2.31 -4.25
N LEU A 61 4.97 -1.54 -3.49
CA LEU A 61 3.88 -0.70 -3.99
C LEU A 61 4.35 0.68 -4.46
N LYS A 62 5.63 1.04 -4.24
CA LYS A 62 6.10 2.41 -4.50
C LYS A 62 5.68 2.95 -5.87
N GLY A 63 5.92 2.21 -6.94
CA GLY A 63 5.56 2.65 -8.30
C GLY A 63 4.05 2.79 -8.51
N ALA A 64 3.24 1.91 -7.88
CA ALA A 64 1.79 1.99 -7.94
C ALA A 64 1.26 3.19 -7.14
N LEU A 65 1.84 3.45 -5.97
CA LEU A 65 1.44 4.56 -5.12
C LEU A 65 1.84 5.92 -5.72
N ASP A 66 3.00 6.02 -6.37
CA ASP A 66 3.40 7.24 -7.08
C ASP A 66 2.39 7.60 -8.19
N LYS A 67 1.94 6.60 -8.98
CA LYS A 67 0.89 6.78 -9.99
C LYS A 67 -0.48 7.05 -9.37
N ALA A 68 -0.85 6.31 -8.32
CA ALA A 68 -2.10 6.48 -7.61
C ALA A 68 -2.21 7.89 -7.00
N LYS A 69 -1.12 8.41 -6.43
CA LYS A 69 -1.06 9.79 -5.91
C LYS A 69 -1.44 10.80 -7.01
N ALA A 70 -0.78 10.74 -8.15
CA ALA A 70 -1.03 11.66 -9.25
C ALA A 70 -2.49 11.58 -9.76
N ALA A 71 -3.01 10.36 -9.92
CA ALA A 71 -4.37 10.13 -10.40
C ALA A 71 -5.43 10.56 -9.38
N TYR A 72 -5.24 10.18 -8.11
CA TYR A 72 -6.20 10.48 -7.05
C TYR A 72 -6.29 11.98 -6.75
N GLU A 73 -5.14 12.67 -6.62
CA GLU A 73 -5.10 14.11 -6.38
C GLU A 73 -5.72 14.90 -7.54
N THR A 74 -5.58 14.40 -8.79
CA THR A 74 -6.23 15.01 -9.96
C THR A 74 -7.75 14.83 -9.92
N ALA A 75 -8.23 13.64 -9.54
CA ALA A 75 -9.66 13.33 -9.47
C ALA A 75 -10.36 13.93 -8.24
N HIS A 76 -9.60 14.27 -7.19
CA HIS A 76 -10.09 14.79 -5.91
C HIS A 76 -9.37 16.11 -5.55
N PRO A 77 -9.71 17.23 -6.22
CA PRO A 77 -9.09 18.53 -5.97
C PRO A 77 -9.18 18.94 -4.50
N GLY A 78 -8.04 19.35 -3.93
CA GLY A 78 -7.92 19.71 -2.52
C GLY A 78 -7.48 18.57 -1.60
N THR A 79 -7.45 17.31 -2.07
CA THR A 79 -6.83 16.21 -1.33
C THR A 79 -5.34 16.12 -1.68
N LYS A 80 -4.51 15.86 -0.66
CA LYS A 80 -3.08 15.60 -0.82
C LYS A 80 -2.71 14.26 -0.19
N LEU A 81 -1.88 13.48 -0.90
CA LEU A 81 -1.37 12.22 -0.40
C LEU A 81 0.12 12.36 -0.04
N THR A 82 0.47 12.08 1.19
CA THR A 82 1.85 11.87 1.64
C THR A 82 2.11 10.38 1.68
N ILE A 83 3.06 9.88 0.88
CA ILE A 83 3.34 8.46 0.77
C ILE A 83 4.65 8.15 1.47
N SER A 84 4.63 7.18 2.38
CA SER A 84 5.80 6.59 3.01
C SER A 84 5.85 5.10 2.67
N THR A 85 6.99 4.61 2.19
CA THR A 85 7.14 3.21 1.81
C THR A 85 8.30 2.55 2.51
N ASP A 86 8.03 1.38 3.09
CA ASP A 86 9.02 0.50 3.71
C ASP A 86 8.51 -0.95 3.73
N SER A 87 9.16 -1.87 4.45
CA SER A 87 8.58 -3.18 4.67
C SER A 87 7.27 -3.07 5.44
N SER A 88 6.31 -3.95 5.08
CA SER A 88 5.00 -3.91 5.76
C SER A 88 5.12 -4.13 7.25
N ALA A 89 6.05 -4.97 7.71
CA ALA A 89 6.27 -5.22 9.13
C ALA A 89 6.85 -3.99 9.86
N ALA A 90 7.76 -3.24 9.21
CA ALA A 90 8.29 -2.02 9.79
C ALA A 90 7.22 -0.94 9.92
N LEU A 91 6.39 -0.77 8.88
CA LEU A 91 5.28 0.20 8.89
C LEU A 91 4.18 -0.17 9.89
N GLU A 92 3.85 -1.46 10.00
CA GLU A 92 2.92 -1.98 11.00
C GLU A 92 3.40 -1.67 12.41
N THR A 93 4.67 -1.96 12.72
CA THR A 93 5.28 -1.61 14.01
C THR A 93 5.28 -0.11 14.28
N GLN A 94 5.52 0.73 13.27
CA GLN A 94 5.41 2.19 13.42
C GLN A 94 3.99 2.62 13.79
N ILE A 95 2.95 2.01 13.18
CA ILE A 95 1.55 2.29 13.52
C ILE A 95 1.24 1.85 14.95
N GLU A 96 1.71 0.68 15.38
CA GLU A 96 1.58 0.22 16.78
C GLU A 96 2.23 1.19 17.77
N GLN A 97 3.32 1.84 17.38
CA GLN A 97 4.01 2.86 18.16
C GLN A 97 3.37 4.26 18.07
N GLY A 98 2.24 4.38 17.36
CA GLY A 98 1.47 5.62 17.25
C GLY A 98 1.91 6.56 16.13
N ALA A 99 2.65 6.08 15.13
CA ALA A 99 2.96 6.89 13.96
C ALA A 99 1.68 7.32 13.21
N PRO A 100 1.60 8.58 12.75
CA PRO A 100 0.40 9.09 12.11
C PRO A 100 0.29 8.53 10.67
N ALA A 101 -0.55 7.54 10.50
CA ALA A 101 -0.96 7.02 9.19
C ALA A 101 -2.48 7.02 9.10
N ASP A 102 -3.02 7.32 7.91
CA ASP A 102 -4.44 7.24 7.62
C ASP A 102 -4.81 5.91 6.97
N VAL A 103 -3.96 5.42 6.05
CA VAL A 103 -4.13 4.14 5.36
C VAL A 103 -2.84 3.34 5.42
N PHE A 104 -2.96 2.04 5.67
CA PHE A 104 -1.87 1.08 5.60
C PHE A 104 -2.14 0.05 4.50
N LEU A 105 -1.18 -0.11 3.57
CA LEU A 105 -1.23 -1.01 2.42
C LEU A 105 -0.07 -1.99 2.50
N SER A 106 -0.37 -3.25 2.79
CA SER A 106 0.61 -4.30 3.06
C SER A 106 0.81 -5.23 1.86
N ALA A 107 2.02 -5.79 1.73
CA ALA A 107 2.34 -6.87 0.79
C ALA A 107 2.04 -8.27 1.36
N ASP A 108 1.27 -8.35 2.42
CA ASP A 108 0.73 -9.58 2.98
C ASP A 108 -0.61 -9.34 3.69
N THR A 109 -1.24 -10.41 4.15
CA THR A 109 -2.48 -10.38 4.95
C THR A 109 -2.20 -10.38 6.45
N THR A 110 -0.96 -10.66 6.87
CA THR A 110 -0.60 -10.86 8.29
C THR A 110 -0.51 -9.54 9.03
N ASN A 111 0.18 -8.55 8.46
CA ASN A 111 0.38 -7.27 9.13
C ASN A 111 -0.92 -6.45 9.27
N PRO A 112 -1.82 -6.33 8.26
CA PRO A 112 -3.13 -5.71 8.47
C PRO A 112 -3.98 -6.43 9.52
N LYS A 113 -3.93 -7.78 9.55
CA LYS A 113 -4.64 -8.57 10.55
C LYS A 113 -4.16 -8.28 11.97
N LYS A 114 -2.86 -8.12 12.20
CA LYS A 114 -2.32 -7.72 13.51
C LYS A 114 -2.87 -6.37 13.96
N LEU A 115 -2.94 -5.36 13.08
CA LEU A 115 -3.53 -4.07 13.43
C LEU A 115 -5.02 -4.18 13.78
N VAL A 116 -5.78 -5.07 13.12
CA VAL A 116 -7.17 -5.35 13.49
C VAL A 116 -7.24 -6.00 14.87
N GLU A 117 -6.41 -7.02 15.14
CA GLU A 117 -6.37 -7.73 16.42
C GLU A 117 -5.92 -6.82 17.57
N ALA A 118 -5.03 -5.88 17.30
CA ALA A 118 -4.60 -4.83 18.25
C ALA A 118 -5.63 -3.70 18.41
N GLY A 119 -6.74 -3.71 17.66
CA GLY A 119 -7.74 -2.65 17.70
C GLY A 119 -7.28 -1.33 17.09
N LEU A 120 -6.27 -1.34 16.21
CA LEU A 120 -5.65 -0.18 15.56
C LEU A 120 -6.15 0.04 14.12
N ALA A 121 -6.99 -0.83 13.59
CA ALA A 121 -7.66 -0.67 12.29
C ALA A 121 -9.13 -0.28 12.46
N ASP A 122 -9.65 0.48 11.50
CA ASP A 122 -11.07 0.80 11.38
C ASP A 122 -11.71 -0.13 10.32
N GLY A 123 -12.34 -1.19 10.82
CA GLY A 123 -12.95 -2.24 9.99
C GLY A 123 -12.00 -3.39 9.62
N ALA A 124 -12.49 -4.25 8.73
CA ALA A 124 -11.75 -5.41 8.24
C ALA A 124 -10.77 -5.03 7.11
N PRO A 125 -9.69 -5.80 6.92
CA PRO A 125 -8.80 -5.61 5.78
C PRO A 125 -9.52 -5.81 4.45
N ILE A 126 -9.12 -5.02 3.44
CA ILE A 126 -9.58 -5.14 2.06
C ILE A 126 -8.43 -5.70 1.22
N THR A 127 -8.64 -6.85 0.59
CA THR A 127 -7.69 -7.37 -0.41
C THR A 127 -7.79 -6.55 -1.68
N PHE A 128 -6.69 -5.94 -2.11
CA PHE A 128 -6.68 -5.06 -3.28
C PHE A 128 -5.79 -5.57 -4.42
N ALA A 129 -4.84 -6.47 -4.17
CA ALA A 129 -3.97 -7.01 -5.22
C ALA A 129 -3.40 -8.38 -4.85
N ARG A 130 -2.85 -9.04 -5.87
CA ARG A 130 -1.95 -10.20 -5.72
C ARG A 130 -0.70 -9.99 -6.56
N ASN A 131 0.33 -10.80 -6.28
CA ASN A 131 1.58 -10.79 -7.02
C ASN A 131 2.13 -12.22 -7.13
N LYS A 132 3.05 -12.44 -8.07
CA LYS A 132 3.86 -13.65 -8.16
C LYS A 132 5.30 -13.33 -7.79
N LEU A 133 6.06 -14.35 -7.48
CA LEU A 133 7.50 -14.25 -7.25
C LEU A 133 8.27 -14.58 -8.53
N THR A 134 9.44 -14.00 -8.66
CA THR A 134 10.45 -14.33 -9.64
C THR A 134 11.84 -14.28 -8.99
N ILE A 135 12.81 -14.92 -9.61
CA ILE A 135 14.20 -14.75 -9.26
C ILE A 135 14.77 -13.65 -10.16
N VAL A 136 15.53 -12.74 -9.60
CA VAL A 136 16.27 -11.73 -10.35
C VAL A 136 17.77 -11.97 -10.23
N VAL A 137 18.48 -11.66 -11.32
CA VAL A 137 19.93 -11.64 -11.43
C VAL A 137 20.35 -10.30 -12.03
N PRO A 138 21.59 -9.83 -11.88
CA PRO A 138 22.11 -8.67 -12.61
C PRO A 138 21.88 -8.83 -14.12
N ALA A 139 21.74 -7.73 -14.84
CA ALA A 139 21.42 -7.77 -16.28
C ALA A 139 22.47 -8.52 -17.12
N ASP A 140 23.73 -8.49 -16.72
CA ASP A 140 24.85 -9.23 -17.34
C ASP A 140 24.98 -10.68 -16.84
N ASN A 141 24.34 -11.01 -15.70
CA ASN A 141 24.30 -12.35 -15.10
C ASN A 141 25.68 -13.02 -15.00
N PRO A 142 26.64 -12.45 -14.30
CA PRO A 142 28.02 -12.95 -14.28
C PRO A 142 28.15 -14.35 -13.68
N ALA A 143 27.25 -14.73 -12.76
CA ALA A 143 27.21 -16.06 -12.17
C ALA A 143 26.59 -17.14 -13.06
N GLY A 144 26.03 -16.78 -14.23
CA GLY A 144 25.44 -17.71 -15.20
C GLY A 144 24.25 -18.49 -14.65
N ILE A 145 23.43 -17.86 -13.80
CA ILE A 145 22.22 -18.48 -13.23
C ILE A 145 21.17 -18.56 -14.32
N ALA A 146 20.78 -19.76 -14.73
CA ALA A 146 19.82 -20.01 -15.80
C ALA A 146 18.50 -20.60 -15.30
N THR A 147 18.52 -21.30 -14.17
CA THR A 147 17.36 -21.97 -13.59
C THR A 147 17.28 -21.70 -12.08
N PRO A 148 16.11 -21.87 -11.45
CA PRO A 148 16.01 -21.76 -9.99
C PRO A 148 16.89 -22.76 -9.22
N ALA A 149 17.20 -23.92 -9.82
CA ALA A 149 18.09 -24.91 -9.21
C ALA A 149 19.52 -24.38 -9.00
N ASP A 150 19.94 -23.43 -9.82
CA ASP A 150 21.28 -22.83 -9.75
C ASP A 150 21.51 -22.03 -8.46
N LEU A 151 20.44 -21.62 -7.76
CA LEU A 151 20.53 -20.94 -6.46
C LEU A 151 21.22 -21.81 -5.39
N ALA A 152 21.28 -23.13 -5.58
CA ALA A 152 21.97 -24.05 -4.68
C ALA A 152 23.46 -24.29 -5.02
N LYS A 153 23.95 -23.74 -6.13
CA LYS A 153 25.36 -23.88 -6.51
C LYS A 153 26.28 -23.23 -5.50
N ALA A 154 27.39 -23.88 -5.18
CA ALA A 154 28.41 -23.33 -4.31
C ALA A 154 29.00 -22.04 -4.90
N GLY A 155 29.16 -21.02 -4.09
CA GLY A 155 29.73 -19.72 -4.47
C GLY A 155 28.71 -18.73 -5.04
N VAL A 156 27.45 -19.11 -5.21
CA VAL A 156 26.38 -18.15 -5.53
C VAL A 156 26.09 -17.27 -4.31
N THR A 157 26.04 -15.96 -4.53
CA THR A 157 25.75 -14.95 -3.51
C THR A 157 24.29 -14.52 -3.62
N ILE A 158 23.47 -14.89 -2.64
CA ILE A 158 22.05 -14.55 -2.61
C ILE A 158 21.81 -13.35 -1.70
N ILE A 159 21.11 -12.35 -2.20
CA ILE A 159 20.55 -11.27 -1.40
C ILE A 159 19.08 -11.62 -1.08
N ALA A 160 18.75 -11.70 0.20
CA ALA A 160 17.41 -11.98 0.69
C ALA A 160 16.82 -10.73 1.37
N ALA A 161 15.56 -10.79 1.79
CA ALA A 161 14.98 -9.83 2.71
C ALA A 161 15.00 -10.38 4.15
N GLY A 162 14.89 -9.50 5.14
CA GLY A 162 14.85 -9.84 6.57
C GLY A 162 13.68 -10.76 6.91
N ASP A 163 13.78 -11.49 8.01
CA ASP A 163 12.84 -12.56 8.34
C ASP A 163 11.40 -12.09 8.57
N THR A 164 11.20 -10.84 8.95
CA THR A 164 9.88 -10.23 9.16
C THR A 164 9.29 -9.57 7.92
N VAL A 165 10.09 -9.38 6.87
CA VAL A 165 9.65 -8.75 5.62
C VAL A 165 8.68 -9.70 4.88
N PRO A 166 7.51 -9.24 4.39
CA PRO A 166 6.50 -10.10 3.79
C PRO A 166 7.03 -11.06 2.71
N ILE A 167 7.92 -10.59 1.82
CA ILE A 167 8.44 -11.41 0.74
C ILE A 167 9.22 -12.64 1.24
N THR A 168 9.84 -12.57 2.42
CA THR A 168 10.62 -13.69 2.98
C THR A 168 9.76 -14.90 3.25
N LYS A 169 8.53 -14.72 3.75
CA LYS A 169 7.56 -15.80 3.93
C LYS A 169 7.25 -16.50 2.60
N TYR A 170 6.96 -15.72 1.57
CA TYR A 170 6.64 -16.25 0.24
C TYR A 170 7.85 -16.90 -0.41
N ALA A 171 9.04 -16.29 -0.32
CA ALA A 171 10.29 -16.84 -0.85
C ALA A 171 10.67 -18.16 -0.16
N THR A 172 10.52 -18.26 1.16
CA THR A 172 10.74 -19.50 1.92
C THR A 172 9.82 -20.60 1.40
N GLN A 173 8.53 -20.32 1.24
CA GLN A 173 7.58 -21.30 0.72
C GLN A 173 7.88 -21.69 -0.73
N LEU A 174 8.28 -20.71 -1.58
CA LEU A 174 8.72 -20.97 -2.95
C LEU A 174 9.91 -21.93 -2.98
N VAL A 175 10.95 -21.67 -2.19
CA VAL A 175 12.15 -22.51 -2.11
C VAL A 175 11.82 -23.94 -1.63
N GLN A 176 10.90 -24.07 -0.67
CA GLN A 176 10.39 -25.37 -0.21
C GLN A 176 9.58 -26.10 -1.30
N ASN A 177 8.81 -25.38 -2.11
CA ASN A 177 8.05 -25.97 -3.21
C ASN A 177 8.99 -26.41 -4.34
N LEU A 178 9.96 -25.57 -4.73
CA LEU A 178 10.98 -25.91 -5.72
C LEU A 178 11.76 -27.19 -5.36
N ALA A 179 12.09 -27.35 -4.09
CA ALA A 179 12.79 -28.55 -3.60
C ALA A 179 12.01 -29.86 -3.80
N LYS A 180 10.70 -29.80 -4.07
CA LYS A 180 9.86 -30.96 -4.33
C LYS A 180 9.76 -31.30 -5.83
N GLU A 181 10.17 -30.36 -6.69
CA GLU A 181 10.15 -30.54 -8.12
C GLU A 181 11.30 -31.47 -8.59
N THR A 182 11.08 -32.15 -9.70
CA THR A 182 12.13 -33.02 -10.28
C THR A 182 13.32 -32.18 -10.75
N GLY A 183 14.54 -32.69 -10.48
CA GLY A 183 15.78 -32.04 -10.93
C GLY A 183 16.42 -31.11 -9.92
N TYR A 184 15.82 -30.93 -8.73
CA TYR A 184 16.44 -30.16 -7.66
C TYR A 184 17.32 -31.05 -6.74
N PRO A 185 18.47 -30.55 -6.23
CA PRO A 185 19.28 -31.27 -5.26
C PRO A 185 18.50 -31.63 -3.99
N ALA A 186 18.80 -32.77 -3.39
CA ALA A 186 18.15 -33.21 -2.16
C ALA A 186 18.34 -32.21 -0.98
N ASP A 187 19.45 -31.46 -0.99
CA ASP A 187 19.79 -30.43 0.01
C ASP A 187 19.48 -29.00 -0.48
N PHE A 188 18.65 -28.83 -1.54
CA PHE A 188 18.39 -27.55 -2.19
C PHE A 188 18.06 -26.42 -1.18
N VAL A 189 17.13 -26.66 -0.25
CA VAL A 189 16.73 -25.67 0.76
C VAL A 189 17.93 -25.24 1.64
N ALA A 190 18.73 -26.22 2.08
CA ALA A 190 19.88 -25.93 2.92
C ALA A 190 21.00 -25.24 2.13
N ALA A 191 21.21 -25.62 0.87
CA ALA A 191 22.19 -24.98 -0.01
C ALA A 191 21.79 -23.54 -0.34
N TYR A 192 20.52 -23.28 -0.69
CA TYR A 192 19.99 -21.94 -0.83
C TYR A 192 20.23 -21.08 0.42
N ALA A 193 19.90 -21.62 1.60
CA ALA A 193 20.10 -20.90 2.87
C ALA A 193 21.56 -20.57 3.17
N ARG A 194 22.49 -21.47 2.84
CA ARG A 194 23.96 -21.24 2.98
C ARG A 194 24.46 -20.12 2.06
N ASN A 195 23.83 -19.94 0.91
CA ASN A 195 24.21 -18.94 -0.08
C ASN A 195 23.68 -17.54 0.22
N ILE A 196 22.79 -17.38 1.22
CA ILE A 196 22.31 -16.06 1.65
C ILE A 196 23.45 -15.31 2.33
N ALA A 197 23.94 -14.27 1.65
CA ALA A 197 25.04 -13.44 2.14
C ALA A 197 24.56 -12.21 2.91
N SER A 198 23.35 -11.74 2.61
CA SER A 198 22.83 -10.51 3.21
C SER A 198 21.29 -10.57 3.26
N LYS A 199 20.71 -9.90 4.27
CA LYS A 199 19.27 -9.76 4.47
C LYS A 199 18.91 -8.28 4.58
N GLU A 200 18.07 -7.80 3.67
CA GLU A 200 17.72 -6.38 3.54
C GLU A 200 16.42 -6.04 4.26
N ASP A 201 16.30 -4.80 4.69
CA ASP A 201 15.12 -4.34 5.45
C ASP A 201 13.82 -4.35 4.65
N ASN A 202 13.91 -4.29 3.31
CA ASN A 202 12.75 -4.38 2.42
C ASN A 202 13.16 -4.84 1.01
N VAL A 203 12.17 -5.18 0.16
CA VAL A 203 12.41 -5.70 -1.19
C VAL A 203 13.09 -4.69 -2.13
N LYS A 204 12.93 -3.38 -1.91
CA LYS A 204 13.59 -2.36 -2.75
C LYS A 204 15.08 -2.28 -2.47
N GLN A 205 15.51 -2.46 -1.23
CA GLN A 205 16.92 -2.59 -0.90
C GLN A 205 17.51 -3.88 -1.47
N LEU A 206 16.77 -5.00 -1.39
CA LEU A 206 17.20 -6.27 -1.97
C LEU A 206 17.47 -6.12 -3.48
N ILE A 207 16.48 -5.65 -4.26
CA ILE A 207 16.65 -5.53 -5.71
C ILE A 207 17.74 -4.49 -6.05
N GLY A 208 17.86 -3.41 -5.26
CA GLY A 208 18.90 -2.41 -5.42
C GLY A 208 20.32 -3.00 -5.33
N LYS A 209 20.56 -3.92 -4.41
CA LYS A 209 21.84 -4.63 -4.32
C LYS A 209 22.12 -5.51 -5.53
N ILE A 210 21.11 -6.21 -6.06
CA ILE A 210 21.26 -6.98 -7.29
C ILE A 210 21.55 -6.05 -8.48
N GLU A 211 20.91 -4.89 -8.56
CA GLU A 211 21.16 -3.88 -9.60
C GLU A 211 22.59 -3.32 -9.57
N LEU A 212 23.22 -3.32 -8.40
CA LEU A 212 24.60 -2.88 -8.17
C LEU A 212 25.63 -4.01 -8.35
N GLY A 213 25.19 -5.27 -8.55
CA GLY A 213 26.07 -6.43 -8.65
C GLY A 213 26.65 -6.85 -7.29
N GLU A 214 26.05 -6.46 -6.16
CA GLU A 214 26.47 -6.88 -4.83
C GLU A 214 26.03 -8.30 -4.47
N GLY A 215 25.22 -8.92 -5.32
CA GLY A 215 24.77 -10.31 -5.24
C GLY A 215 24.42 -10.86 -6.60
N ASP A 216 24.48 -12.18 -6.72
CA ASP A 216 24.24 -12.91 -7.96
C ASP A 216 22.75 -13.13 -8.22
N ALA A 217 21.95 -13.28 -7.16
CA ALA A 217 20.51 -13.49 -7.28
C ALA A 217 19.73 -13.05 -6.05
N GLY A 218 18.44 -12.82 -6.25
CA GLY A 218 17.45 -12.60 -5.19
C GLY A 218 16.06 -13.01 -5.63
N ILE A 219 15.18 -13.33 -4.67
CA ILE A 219 13.77 -13.59 -4.94
C ILE A 219 13.00 -12.31 -4.64
N VAL A 220 12.28 -11.80 -5.64
CA VAL A 220 11.49 -10.56 -5.58
C VAL A 220 10.09 -10.79 -6.15
N TYR A 221 9.22 -9.79 -6.04
CA TYR A 221 7.95 -9.82 -6.77
C TYR A 221 8.17 -9.55 -8.26
N VAL A 222 7.32 -10.14 -9.11
CA VAL A 222 7.38 -9.91 -10.57
C VAL A 222 7.29 -8.42 -10.91
N THR A 223 6.51 -7.66 -10.16
CA THR A 223 6.39 -6.20 -10.35
C THR A 223 7.67 -5.44 -10.06
N ASP A 224 8.47 -5.87 -9.07
CA ASP A 224 9.76 -5.27 -8.77
C ASP A 224 10.77 -5.51 -9.90
N ALA A 225 10.81 -6.75 -10.43
CA ALA A 225 11.65 -7.09 -11.55
C ALA A 225 11.27 -6.30 -12.81
N LYS A 226 9.97 -6.16 -13.11
CA LYS A 226 9.47 -5.38 -14.25
C LYS A 226 9.80 -3.88 -14.14
N ALA A 227 9.92 -3.35 -12.94
CA ALA A 227 10.23 -1.95 -12.71
C ALA A 227 11.72 -1.60 -12.92
N SER A 228 12.59 -2.59 -13.12
CA SER A 228 14.04 -2.40 -13.27
C SER A 228 14.53 -2.90 -14.62
N SER A 229 15.31 -2.08 -15.32
CA SER A 229 16.05 -2.48 -16.54
C SER A 229 17.44 -3.05 -16.22
N LYS A 230 17.85 -3.05 -14.95
CA LYS A 230 19.20 -3.48 -14.54
C LYS A 230 19.25 -4.93 -14.08
N VAL A 231 18.11 -5.60 -14.05
CA VAL A 231 18.01 -7.02 -13.70
C VAL A 231 17.35 -7.82 -14.81
N LYS A 232 17.60 -9.13 -14.82
CA LYS A 232 16.87 -10.12 -15.61
C LYS A 232 16.10 -11.04 -14.67
N SER A 233 14.90 -11.46 -15.10
CA SER A 233 14.11 -12.47 -14.40
C SER A 233 14.51 -13.88 -14.85
N ILE A 234 14.63 -14.79 -13.90
CA ILE A 234 14.67 -16.24 -14.12
C ILE A 234 13.27 -16.77 -13.81
N GLU A 235 12.68 -17.47 -14.74
CA GLU A 235 11.33 -17.99 -14.63
C GLU A 235 11.22 -19.01 -13.48
N VAL A 236 10.14 -18.90 -12.73
CA VAL A 236 9.78 -19.81 -11.66
C VAL A 236 8.57 -20.60 -12.11
N PRO A 237 8.58 -21.95 -12.03
CA PRO A 237 7.42 -22.77 -12.39
C PRO A 237 6.17 -22.35 -11.60
N ASP A 238 5.03 -22.23 -12.29
CA ASP A 238 3.76 -21.85 -11.65
C ASP A 238 3.34 -22.85 -10.57
N SER A 239 3.69 -24.14 -10.71
CA SER A 239 3.46 -25.20 -9.70
C SER A 239 4.16 -24.93 -8.38
N ALA A 240 5.31 -24.27 -8.41
CA ALA A 240 6.09 -23.91 -7.22
C ALA A 240 5.79 -22.49 -6.70
N ASN A 241 5.27 -21.61 -7.55
CA ASN A 241 5.07 -20.21 -7.21
C ASN A 241 4.01 -20.03 -6.12
N VAL A 242 4.20 -19.02 -5.29
CA VAL A 242 3.31 -18.72 -4.17
C VAL A 242 2.69 -17.33 -4.42
N PRO A 243 1.36 -17.25 -4.61
CA PRO A 243 0.70 -15.96 -4.76
C PRO A 243 0.82 -15.13 -3.48
N ALA A 244 1.42 -13.95 -3.61
CA ALA A 244 1.42 -12.95 -2.55
C ALA A 244 0.11 -12.15 -2.61
N THR A 245 -0.58 -12.04 -1.49
CA THR A 245 -1.84 -11.29 -1.35
C THR A 245 -1.57 -9.98 -0.63
N TYR A 246 -2.13 -8.90 -1.13
CA TYR A 246 -1.96 -7.54 -0.61
C TYR A 246 -3.25 -7.06 0.01
N ASP A 247 -3.21 -6.72 1.28
CA ASP A 247 -4.34 -6.20 2.05
C ASP A 247 -4.09 -4.77 2.51
N GLY A 248 -5.17 -3.99 2.60
CA GLY A 248 -5.15 -2.63 3.13
C GLY A 248 -6.16 -2.42 4.24
N VAL A 249 -5.85 -1.51 5.15
CA VAL A 249 -6.76 -1.06 6.22
C VAL A 249 -6.71 0.44 6.38
N VAL A 250 -7.82 1.02 6.85
CA VAL A 250 -7.82 2.36 7.41
C VAL A 250 -7.29 2.28 8.85
N VAL A 251 -6.38 3.17 9.22
CA VAL A 251 -5.85 3.23 10.58
C VAL A 251 -6.87 3.91 11.49
N LYS A 252 -7.20 3.29 12.61
CA LYS A 252 -8.26 3.76 13.53
C LYS A 252 -8.00 5.15 14.11
N ALA A 253 -6.72 5.50 14.28
CA ALA A 253 -6.30 6.82 14.79
C ALA A 253 -6.38 7.94 13.73
N SER A 254 -6.74 7.62 12.48
CA SER A 254 -6.91 8.61 11.43
C SER A 254 -7.93 9.67 11.81
N ARG A 255 -7.55 10.94 11.64
CA ARG A 255 -8.48 12.06 11.81
C ARG A 255 -9.33 12.30 10.57
N ASN A 256 -8.98 11.62 9.47
CA ASN A 256 -9.60 11.72 8.16
C ASN A 256 -10.23 10.39 7.73
N ALA A 257 -10.80 9.59 8.65
CA ALA A 257 -11.23 8.22 8.43
C ALA A 257 -12.13 8.04 7.19
N ALA A 258 -13.07 8.96 6.96
CA ALA A 258 -13.94 8.91 5.78
C ALA A 258 -13.16 9.11 4.46
N ALA A 259 -12.22 10.04 4.41
CA ALA A 259 -11.37 10.28 3.24
C ALA A 259 -10.35 9.13 3.05
N ALA A 260 -9.80 8.59 4.13
CA ALA A 260 -8.92 7.43 4.12
C ALA A 260 -9.65 6.19 3.55
N LYS A 261 -10.89 5.97 3.98
CA LYS A 261 -11.74 4.91 3.43
C LYS A 261 -12.03 5.13 1.95
N ALA A 262 -12.38 6.34 1.54
CA ALA A 262 -12.63 6.67 0.15
C ALA A 262 -11.40 6.42 -0.73
N PHE A 263 -10.20 6.77 -0.27
CA PHE A 263 -8.96 6.45 -0.95
C PHE A 263 -8.72 4.92 -1.06
N LEU A 264 -8.90 4.18 0.03
CA LEU A 264 -8.71 2.73 0.04
C LEU A 264 -9.72 2.04 -0.91
N ASP A 265 -10.98 2.43 -0.88
CA ASP A 265 -12.02 1.92 -1.77
C ASP A 265 -11.72 2.25 -3.24
N TRP A 266 -11.24 3.46 -3.53
CA TRP A 266 -10.81 3.87 -4.87
C TRP A 266 -9.59 3.06 -5.35
N PHE A 267 -8.59 2.86 -4.48
CA PHE A 267 -7.38 2.11 -4.81
C PHE A 267 -7.67 0.61 -5.05
N ALA A 268 -8.59 0.03 -4.27
CA ALA A 268 -9.10 -1.32 -4.48
C ALA A 268 -10.12 -1.42 -5.63
N GLY A 269 -10.71 -0.31 -6.06
CA GLY A 269 -11.71 -0.20 -7.11
C GLY A 269 -11.12 -0.10 -8.51
N ARG A 270 -11.99 0.20 -9.49
CA ARG A 270 -11.65 0.15 -10.93
C ARG A 270 -10.39 0.94 -11.29
N ASP A 271 -10.27 2.17 -10.82
CA ASP A 271 -9.20 3.08 -11.26
C ASP A 271 -7.86 2.69 -10.64
N GLY A 272 -7.84 2.30 -9.36
CA GLY A 272 -6.67 1.74 -8.71
C GLY A 272 -6.26 0.39 -9.31
N GLN A 273 -7.23 -0.47 -9.65
CA GLN A 273 -6.97 -1.75 -10.33
C GLN A 273 -6.35 -1.55 -11.72
N ALA A 274 -6.74 -0.51 -12.47
CA ALA A 274 -6.11 -0.19 -13.75
C ALA A 274 -4.62 0.17 -13.58
N ILE A 275 -4.28 0.97 -12.56
CA ILE A 275 -2.89 1.32 -12.22
C ILE A 275 -2.10 0.08 -11.80
N LEU A 276 -2.68 -0.76 -10.95
CA LEU A 276 -2.04 -1.97 -10.47
C LEU A 276 -1.77 -2.96 -11.62
N ALA A 277 -2.75 -3.18 -12.51
CA ALA A 277 -2.62 -4.06 -13.67
C ALA A 277 -1.55 -3.57 -14.66
N GLU A 278 -1.46 -2.27 -14.92
CA GLU A 278 -0.41 -1.68 -15.77
C GLU A 278 0.99 -2.04 -15.27
N LEU A 279 1.19 -2.08 -13.96
CA LEU A 279 2.47 -2.41 -13.34
C LEU A 279 2.68 -3.93 -13.17
N GLY A 280 1.68 -4.74 -13.51
CA GLY A 280 1.78 -6.20 -13.50
C GLY A 280 1.31 -6.86 -12.21
N PHE A 281 0.64 -6.15 -11.31
CA PHE A 281 -0.09 -6.77 -10.22
C PHE A 281 -1.26 -7.59 -10.77
N LEU A 282 -1.64 -8.63 -10.05
CA LEU A 282 -2.80 -9.45 -10.33
C LEU A 282 -4.00 -8.93 -9.52
N PRO A 283 -5.23 -9.02 -10.05
CA PRO A 283 -6.42 -8.66 -9.31
C PRO A 283 -6.61 -9.55 -8.07
N PRO A 284 -7.41 -9.13 -7.08
CA PRO A 284 -7.86 -10.01 -6.00
C PRO A 284 -8.41 -11.33 -6.53
N ALA A 285 -8.33 -12.39 -5.72
CA ALA A 285 -9.03 -13.63 -6.06
C ALA A 285 -10.55 -13.37 -5.98
N SER A 286 -11.28 -13.83 -6.99
CA SER A 286 -12.74 -13.85 -7.02
C SER A 286 -13.29 -14.85 -6.02
#